data_784fe4378d89754563e775b82bac78e0
#
_entry.id   784fe4378d89754563e775b82bac78e0
#
_cell.length_a   1.000
_cell.length_b   1.000
_cell.length_c   1.000
_cell.angle_alpha   90.00
_cell.angle_beta   90.00
_cell.angle_gamma   90.00
#
_symmetry.space_group_name_H-M   'P 1'
#
loop_
_entity.id
_entity.type
_entity.pdbx_description
1 polymer ?
#
loop_
_entity_poly.entity_id
_entity_poly.type
_entity_poly.pdbx_seq_one_letter_code
_entity_poly.pdbx_strand_id
1 'polypeptide(L)'
;GSEMCIRDRHTVDELNGRKKIELEREFITKKSISTSRSFSKMISDLNTLRNAVSSHASRSAEKLRSQNSYVNSIGVYLCTNRFRTDLPQYRRYISVQLPIALNDTSGIINAALEGLYAIYRSGYEYKKCGVILNDLVQSNEVQQSLFHNRRDKDERISSSIDQINQAFGSDTIRYAVQGENESWSIKREKLSPSYTTNWNEFLTLKI
;
A
#
# COMPACT_ATOMS: atom_id res chain seq x y z
N GLY A 1 -11.92 37.51 -10.65
CA GLY A 1 -11.68 37.02 -9.29
C GLY A 1 -10.81 35.80 -9.32
N SER A 2 -9.61 35.87 -8.75
CA SER A 2 -8.76 34.70 -8.71
C SER A 2 -9.44 33.61 -7.88
N GLU A 3 -9.68 32.46 -8.47
CA GLU A 3 -10.07 31.26 -7.75
C GLU A 3 -8.92 30.84 -6.85
N MET A 4 -8.85 31.47 -5.68
CA MET A 4 -7.93 31.04 -4.66
C MET A 4 -8.28 29.61 -4.28
N CYS A 5 -7.36 28.69 -4.47
CA CYS A 5 -7.53 27.29 -4.10
C CYS A 5 -8.06 27.19 -2.66
N ILE A 6 -9.00 26.31 -2.38
CA ILE A 6 -9.55 26.09 -1.02
C ILE A 6 -8.42 25.87 -0.01
N ARG A 7 -7.36 25.20 -0.44
CA ARG A 7 -6.15 24.96 0.35
C ARG A 7 -5.45 26.26 0.75
N ASP A 8 -5.26 27.18 -0.19
CA ASP A 8 -4.59 28.46 0.05
C ASP A 8 -5.41 29.32 1.01
N ARG A 9 -6.72 29.31 0.87
CA ARG A 9 -7.66 30.01 1.75
C ARG A 9 -7.59 29.44 3.18
N HIS A 10 -7.57 28.11 3.33
CA HIS A 10 -7.40 27.47 4.64
C HIS A 10 -6.09 27.88 5.29
N THR A 11 -4.97 27.88 4.54
CA THR A 11 -3.66 28.32 5.04
C THR A 11 -3.67 29.76 5.51
N VAL A 12 -4.26 30.67 4.72
CA VAL A 12 -4.37 32.09 5.12
C VAL A 12 -5.24 32.26 6.37
N ASP A 13 -6.35 31.54 6.47
CA ASP A 13 -7.21 31.59 7.66
C ASP A 13 -6.50 31.07 8.90
N GLU A 14 -5.72 29.98 8.81
CA GLU A 14 -4.93 29.42 9.90
C GLU A 14 -3.81 30.36 10.35
N LEU A 15 -3.12 31.01 9.42
CA LEU A 15 -2.13 32.06 9.72
C LEU A 15 -2.75 33.29 10.44
N ASN A 16 -4.04 33.55 10.19
CA ASN A 16 -4.79 34.61 10.90
C ASN A 16 -5.44 34.08 12.21
N GLY A 17 -5.05 32.92 12.70
CA GLY A 17 -5.55 32.33 13.95
C GLY A 17 -6.95 31.71 13.84
N ARG A 18 -7.50 31.57 12.63
CA ARG A 18 -8.80 30.93 12.40
C ARG A 18 -8.62 29.46 12.13
N LYS A 19 -8.97 28.62 13.09
CA LYS A 19 -8.94 27.16 12.95
C LYS A 19 -9.82 26.68 11.79
N LYS A 20 -9.25 25.96 10.82
CA LYS A 20 -9.98 25.38 9.67
C LYS A 20 -10.01 23.87 9.68
N ILE A 21 -8.97 23.24 10.20
CA ILE A 21 -8.89 21.79 10.33
C ILE A 21 -8.99 21.45 11.82
N GLU A 22 -9.97 20.64 12.17
CA GLU A 22 -10.10 20.15 13.54
C GLU A 22 -9.12 19.01 13.78
N LEU A 23 -8.60 18.96 15.02
CA LEU A 23 -7.79 17.82 15.43
C LEU A 23 -8.71 16.59 15.53
N GLU A 24 -8.48 15.59 14.69
CA GLU A 24 -9.17 14.31 14.81
C GLU A 24 -8.73 13.62 16.09
N ARG A 25 -9.63 13.52 17.07
CA ARG A 25 -9.37 12.90 18.37
C ARG A 25 -9.69 11.41 18.37
N GLU A 26 -10.44 10.94 17.41
CA GLU A 26 -10.88 9.56 17.29
C GLU A 26 -10.24 8.89 16.07
N PHE A 27 -9.78 7.67 16.23
CA PHE A 27 -9.29 6.86 15.12
C PHE A 27 -10.48 6.44 14.23
N ILE A 28 -10.65 7.13 13.10
CA ILE A 28 -11.64 6.73 12.11
C ILE A 28 -11.10 5.52 11.34
N THR A 29 -11.85 4.42 11.39
CA THR A 29 -11.53 3.20 10.63
C THR A 29 -11.52 3.50 9.13
N LYS A 30 -10.44 3.15 8.45
CA LYS A 30 -10.31 3.39 7.01
C LYS A 30 -11.29 2.50 6.24
N LYS A 31 -11.99 3.08 5.29
CA LYS A 31 -12.90 2.35 4.38
C LYS A 31 -12.17 1.63 3.24
N SER A 32 -10.94 2.01 2.95
CA SER A 32 -10.06 1.37 1.98
C SER A 32 -8.59 1.57 2.35
N ILE A 33 -7.74 0.64 1.94
CA ILE A 33 -6.28 0.72 2.16
C ILE A 33 -5.60 0.61 0.81
N SER A 34 -4.82 1.62 0.44
CA SER A 34 -4.06 1.61 -0.81
C SER A 34 -2.56 1.63 -0.54
N THR A 35 -1.84 0.74 -1.21
CA THR A 35 -0.38 0.73 -1.22
C THR A 35 0.12 0.70 -2.65
N SER A 36 0.91 1.70 -3.01
CA SER A 36 1.46 1.81 -4.37
C SER A 36 2.76 2.59 -4.36
N ARG A 37 3.63 2.31 -5.32
CA ARG A 37 4.83 3.11 -5.58
C ARG A 37 5.09 3.22 -7.08
N SER A 38 5.70 4.33 -7.47
CA SER A 38 6.31 4.45 -8.80
C SER A 38 7.66 3.75 -8.79
N PHE A 39 8.02 3.15 -9.91
CA PHE A 39 9.30 2.47 -10.06
C PHE A 39 10.43 3.49 -10.32
N SER A 40 11.65 3.17 -9.89
CA SER A 40 12.86 3.94 -10.22
C SER A 40 13.09 3.98 -11.74
N LYS A 41 13.05 2.79 -12.36
CA LYS A 41 13.10 2.58 -13.81
C LYS A 41 11.76 2.00 -14.27
N MET A 42 11.41 2.20 -15.53
CA MET A 42 10.24 1.55 -16.12
C MET A 42 10.48 0.03 -16.20
N ILE A 43 9.45 -0.77 -15.93
CA ILE A 43 9.51 -2.22 -15.82
C ILE A 43 8.60 -2.84 -16.88
N SER A 44 9.13 -3.77 -17.65
CA SER A 44 8.38 -4.60 -18.61
C SER A 44 8.28 -6.07 -18.16
N ASP A 45 9.16 -6.49 -17.25
CA ASP A 45 9.25 -7.86 -16.78
C ASP A 45 8.14 -8.22 -15.78
N LEU A 46 7.43 -9.32 -16.07
CA LEU A 46 6.33 -9.81 -15.24
C LEU A 46 6.80 -10.26 -13.85
N ASN A 47 8.00 -10.86 -13.74
CA ASN A 47 8.50 -11.34 -12.45
C ASN A 47 8.77 -10.17 -11.49
N THR A 48 9.36 -9.10 -11.98
CA THR A 48 9.59 -7.89 -11.21
C THR A 48 8.28 -7.22 -10.78
N LEU A 49 7.27 -7.17 -11.67
CA LEU A 49 5.93 -6.69 -11.33
C LEU A 49 5.25 -7.57 -10.28
N ARG A 50 5.40 -8.89 -10.38
CA ARG A 50 4.89 -9.85 -9.39
C ARG A 50 5.48 -9.59 -8.01
N ASN A 51 6.79 -9.40 -7.92
CA ASN A 51 7.47 -9.08 -6.66
C ASN A 51 6.96 -7.74 -6.06
N ALA A 52 6.81 -6.71 -6.90
CA ALA A 52 6.32 -5.41 -6.47
C ALA A 52 4.86 -5.46 -5.98
N VAL A 53 3.96 -6.12 -6.72
CA VAL A 53 2.56 -6.29 -6.33
C VAL A 53 2.44 -7.11 -5.06
N SER A 54 3.22 -8.19 -4.91
CA SER A 54 3.24 -9.01 -3.69
C SER A 54 3.72 -8.21 -2.47
N SER A 55 4.74 -7.35 -2.63
CA SER A 55 5.21 -6.47 -1.56
C SER A 55 4.14 -5.42 -1.18
N HIS A 56 3.41 -4.86 -2.16
CA HIS A 56 2.32 -3.94 -1.88
C HIS A 56 1.13 -4.63 -1.20
N ALA A 57 0.80 -5.85 -1.63
CA ALA A 57 -0.25 -6.67 -1.03
C ALA A 57 0.08 -7.02 0.43
N SER A 58 1.31 -7.46 0.71
CA SER A 58 1.78 -7.77 2.07
C SER A 58 1.69 -6.56 3.01
N ARG A 59 2.17 -5.40 2.57
CA ARG A 59 2.08 -4.15 3.36
C ARG A 59 0.64 -3.66 3.56
N SER A 60 -0.24 -3.93 2.60
CA SER A 60 -1.67 -3.62 2.75
C SER A 60 -2.34 -4.56 3.74
N ALA A 61 -1.97 -5.85 3.74
CA ALA A 61 -2.46 -6.85 4.68
C ALA A 61 -2.05 -6.54 6.14
N GLU A 62 -0.80 -6.12 6.36
CA GLU A 62 -0.32 -5.66 7.66
C GLU A 62 -1.15 -4.48 8.19
N LYS A 63 -1.38 -3.46 7.36
CA LYS A 63 -2.23 -2.31 7.72
C LYS A 63 -3.69 -2.70 7.96
N LEU A 64 -4.21 -3.71 7.25
CA LEU A 64 -5.55 -4.23 7.43
C LEU A 64 -5.70 -4.86 8.82
N ARG A 65 -4.75 -5.71 9.20
CA ARG A 65 -4.73 -6.35 10.54
C ARG A 65 -4.52 -5.34 11.66
N SER A 66 -3.72 -4.30 11.46
CA SER A 66 -3.50 -3.26 12.48
C SER A 66 -4.77 -2.49 12.86
N GLN A 67 -5.80 -2.50 12.02
CA GLN A 67 -7.12 -1.95 12.33
C GLN A 67 -8.20 -3.03 12.59
N ASN A 68 -7.81 -4.30 12.80
CA ASN A 68 -8.70 -5.44 13.05
C ASN A 68 -9.81 -5.61 11.99
N SER A 69 -9.45 -5.40 10.71
CA SER A 69 -10.39 -5.46 9.59
C SER A 69 -10.08 -6.63 8.66
N TYR A 70 -11.07 -6.97 7.85
CA TYR A 70 -11.03 -7.97 6.77
C TYR A 70 -11.37 -7.29 5.46
N VAL A 71 -10.95 -7.87 4.34
CA VAL A 71 -11.20 -7.35 3.00
C VAL A 71 -12.05 -8.31 2.18
N ASN A 72 -13.03 -7.78 1.45
CA ASN A 72 -13.89 -8.54 0.53
C ASN A 72 -13.47 -8.35 -0.94
N SER A 73 -12.75 -7.28 -1.27
CA SER A 73 -12.41 -6.96 -2.64
C SER A 73 -11.01 -6.38 -2.75
N ILE A 74 -10.21 -6.90 -3.68
CA ILE A 74 -8.83 -6.48 -3.92
C ILE A 74 -8.70 -5.89 -5.32
N GLY A 75 -8.39 -4.59 -5.37
CA GLY A 75 -8.08 -3.88 -6.59
C GLY A 75 -6.59 -3.92 -6.92
N VAL A 76 -6.27 -4.19 -8.18
CA VAL A 76 -4.90 -4.11 -8.70
C VAL A 76 -4.86 -3.20 -9.90
N TYR A 77 -3.86 -2.35 -10.00
CA TYR A 77 -3.69 -1.51 -11.15
C TYR A 77 -2.24 -1.43 -11.63
N LEU A 78 -2.11 -1.26 -12.93
CA LEU A 78 -0.87 -0.98 -13.63
C LEU A 78 -1.02 0.29 -14.47
N CYS A 79 0.03 1.10 -14.54
CA CYS A 79 0.07 2.23 -15.45
C CYS A 79 1.48 2.53 -15.97
N THR A 80 1.54 2.98 -17.21
CA THR A 80 2.73 3.51 -17.87
C THR A 80 2.98 4.96 -17.43
N ASN A 81 4.06 5.56 -17.91
CA ASN A 81 4.36 6.95 -17.63
C ASN A 81 3.59 7.87 -18.60
N ARG A 82 2.52 8.51 -18.11
CA ARG A 82 1.66 9.41 -18.91
C ARG A 82 2.38 10.62 -19.52
N PHE A 83 3.56 10.97 -19.00
CA PHE A 83 4.35 12.10 -19.50
C PHE A 83 5.27 11.73 -20.66
N ARG A 84 5.44 10.44 -20.94
CA ARG A 84 6.21 9.91 -22.06
C ARG A 84 5.26 9.61 -23.23
N THR A 85 4.96 10.65 -24.01
CA THR A 85 4.07 10.54 -25.19
C THR A 85 4.69 9.78 -26.36
N ASP A 86 5.99 9.56 -26.30
CA ASP A 86 6.79 8.77 -27.25
C ASP A 86 6.62 7.24 -27.05
N LEU A 87 6.03 6.80 -25.95
CA LEU A 87 5.82 5.39 -25.62
C LEU A 87 4.34 5.00 -25.64
N PRO A 88 4.03 3.73 -25.95
CA PRO A 88 2.67 3.22 -25.87
C PRO A 88 2.08 3.41 -24.48
N GLN A 89 0.87 3.95 -24.40
CA GLN A 89 0.21 4.21 -23.14
C GLN A 89 -0.72 3.09 -22.73
N TYR A 90 -0.63 2.68 -21.47
CA TYR A 90 -1.47 1.65 -20.87
C TYR A 90 -1.83 2.01 -19.43
N ARG A 91 -3.12 1.92 -19.12
CA ARG A 91 -3.63 2.06 -17.76
C ARG A 91 -4.80 1.12 -17.57
N ARG A 92 -4.69 0.19 -16.64
CA ARG A 92 -5.77 -0.74 -16.29
C ARG A 92 -5.86 -0.90 -14.78
N TYR A 93 -7.08 -1.10 -14.35
CA TYR A 93 -7.48 -1.46 -13.00
C TYR A 93 -8.42 -2.65 -13.09
N ILE A 94 -8.29 -3.58 -12.16
CA ILE A 94 -9.21 -4.69 -11.96
C ILE A 94 -9.51 -4.84 -10.48
N SER A 95 -10.74 -5.23 -10.16
CA SER A 95 -11.16 -5.60 -8.81
C SER A 95 -11.49 -7.08 -8.79
N VAL A 96 -10.81 -7.83 -7.92
CA VAL A 96 -11.04 -9.25 -7.66
C VAL A 96 -11.92 -9.36 -6.42
N GLN A 97 -13.11 -9.93 -6.57
CA GLN A 97 -14.00 -10.21 -5.45
C GLN A 97 -13.57 -11.52 -4.77
N LEU A 98 -13.54 -11.49 -3.46
CA LEU A 98 -13.17 -12.66 -2.66
C LEU A 98 -14.43 -13.43 -2.25
N PRO A 99 -14.39 -14.78 -2.26
CA PRO A 99 -15.53 -15.59 -1.84
C PRO A 99 -15.83 -15.49 -0.34
N ILE A 100 -14.83 -15.16 0.47
CA ILE A 100 -14.90 -14.84 1.90
C ILE A 100 -13.99 -13.67 2.22
N ALA A 101 -14.32 -12.93 3.26
CA ALA A 101 -13.45 -11.86 3.75
C ALA A 101 -12.14 -12.44 4.29
N LEU A 102 -11.01 -11.87 3.85
CA LEU A 102 -9.65 -12.31 4.22
C LEU A 102 -8.91 -11.22 5.00
N ASN A 103 -7.98 -11.64 5.86
CA ASN A 103 -6.98 -10.77 6.47
C ASN A 103 -5.58 -11.41 6.48
N ASP A 104 -5.46 -12.67 6.01
CA ASP A 104 -4.19 -13.35 5.86
C ASP A 104 -3.40 -12.82 4.65
N THR A 105 -2.09 -12.69 4.81
CA THR A 105 -1.23 -12.12 3.79
C THR A 105 -1.15 -13.01 2.55
N SER A 106 -1.14 -14.33 2.71
CA SER A 106 -1.01 -15.27 1.59
C SER A 106 -2.21 -15.22 0.66
N GLY A 107 -3.42 -15.21 1.19
CA GLY A 107 -4.66 -15.09 0.43
C GLY A 107 -4.75 -13.75 -0.31
N ILE A 108 -4.40 -12.66 0.36
CA ILE A 108 -4.37 -11.31 -0.24
C ILE A 108 -3.34 -11.22 -1.37
N ILE A 109 -2.14 -11.79 -1.20
CA ILE A 109 -1.12 -11.84 -2.25
C ILE A 109 -1.64 -12.65 -3.46
N ASN A 110 -2.21 -13.82 -3.23
CA ASN A 110 -2.69 -14.68 -4.32
C ASN A 110 -3.78 -13.99 -5.15
N ALA A 111 -4.76 -13.35 -4.51
CA ALA A 111 -5.81 -12.61 -5.20
C ALA A 111 -5.25 -11.37 -5.92
N ALA A 112 -4.26 -10.68 -5.34
CA ALA A 112 -3.59 -9.56 -6.01
C ALA A 112 -2.80 -10.02 -7.25
N LEU A 113 -2.17 -11.20 -7.20
CA LEU A 113 -1.47 -11.79 -8.35
C LEU A 113 -2.44 -12.25 -9.44
N GLU A 114 -3.58 -12.80 -9.09
CA GLU A 114 -4.65 -13.11 -10.04
C GLU A 114 -5.06 -11.85 -10.81
N GLY A 115 -5.32 -10.76 -10.09
CA GLY A 115 -5.60 -9.45 -10.70
C GLY A 115 -4.47 -8.93 -11.58
N LEU A 116 -3.20 -9.08 -11.16
CA LEU A 116 -2.04 -8.70 -11.96
C LEU A 116 -2.00 -9.46 -13.29
N TYR A 117 -2.14 -10.79 -13.26
CA TYR A 117 -2.11 -11.63 -14.48
C TYR A 117 -3.23 -11.29 -15.46
N ALA A 118 -4.40 -10.91 -14.96
CA ALA A 118 -5.53 -10.51 -15.80
C ALA A 118 -5.29 -9.19 -16.56
N ILE A 119 -4.52 -8.25 -15.97
CA ILE A 119 -4.28 -6.92 -16.57
C ILE A 119 -2.90 -6.76 -17.18
N TYR A 120 -1.96 -7.67 -16.94
CA TYR A 120 -0.62 -7.58 -17.51
C TYR A 120 -0.67 -7.74 -19.04
N ARG A 121 0.08 -6.91 -19.74
CA ARG A 121 0.34 -7.04 -21.19
C ARG A 121 1.83 -6.85 -21.46
N SER A 122 2.40 -7.76 -22.25
CA SER A 122 3.77 -7.61 -22.75
C SER A 122 3.88 -6.42 -23.74
N GLY A 123 5.06 -5.87 -23.88
CA GLY A 123 5.33 -4.75 -24.80
C GLY A 123 5.06 -3.35 -24.22
N TYR A 124 4.64 -3.24 -22.97
CA TYR A 124 4.49 -1.98 -22.28
C TYR A 124 5.55 -1.81 -21.19
N GLU A 125 5.97 -0.58 -20.99
CA GLU A 125 6.89 -0.19 -19.93
C GLU A 125 6.11 0.48 -18.78
N TYR A 126 5.93 -0.27 -17.70
CA TYR A 126 5.14 0.16 -16.54
C TYR A 126 5.95 1.10 -15.64
N LYS A 127 5.35 2.21 -15.24
CA LYS A 127 5.94 3.19 -14.31
C LYS A 127 5.45 3.03 -12.89
N LYS A 128 4.24 2.50 -12.70
CA LYS A 128 3.61 2.39 -11.39
C LYS A 128 2.69 1.18 -11.33
N CYS A 129 2.70 0.49 -10.19
CA CYS A 129 1.69 -0.47 -9.79
C CYS A 129 1.17 -0.18 -8.38
N GLY A 130 0.04 -0.76 -8.05
CA GLY A 130 -0.48 -0.67 -6.69
C GLY A 130 -1.61 -1.66 -6.44
N VAL A 131 -1.83 -1.89 -5.14
CA VAL A 131 -2.89 -2.72 -4.59
C VAL A 131 -3.80 -1.84 -3.74
N ILE A 132 -5.09 -2.04 -3.86
CA ILE A 132 -6.13 -1.35 -3.10
C ILE A 132 -7.03 -2.40 -2.47
N LEU A 133 -7.13 -2.39 -1.16
CA LEU A 133 -8.08 -3.21 -0.42
C LEU A 133 -9.37 -2.38 -0.28
N ASN A 134 -10.48 -2.88 -0.79
CA ASN A 134 -11.80 -2.26 -0.76
C ASN A 134 -12.77 -3.13 0.03
N ASP A 135 -13.94 -2.57 0.32
CA ASP A 135 -15.01 -3.27 1.04
C ASP A 135 -14.50 -3.90 2.34
N LEU A 136 -13.89 -3.03 3.17
CA LEU A 136 -13.35 -3.43 4.46
C LEU A 136 -14.50 -3.62 5.47
N VAL A 137 -14.46 -4.75 6.17
CA VAL A 137 -15.41 -5.09 7.23
C VAL A 137 -14.67 -5.32 8.54
N GLN A 138 -15.29 -4.98 9.66
CA GLN A 138 -14.72 -5.23 10.97
C GLN A 138 -14.78 -6.73 11.31
N SER A 139 -13.89 -7.19 12.20
CA SER A 139 -13.81 -8.60 12.59
C SER A 139 -15.13 -9.18 13.15
N ASN A 140 -15.94 -8.33 13.79
CA ASN A 140 -17.26 -8.69 14.35
C ASN A 140 -18.39 -8.73 13.30
N GLU A 141 -18.15 -8.21 12.09
CA GLU A 141 -19.16 -8.12 11.02
C GLU A 141 -18.88 -9.11 9.87
N VAL A 142 -17.85 -9.94 10.02
CA VAL A 142 -17.47 -10.90 8.98
C VAL A 142 -18.51 -11.98 8.83
N GLN A 143 -19.15 -12.07 7.68
CA GLN A 143 -20.07 -13.13 7.34
C GLN A 143 -19.32 -14.43 7.07
N GLN A 144 -19.67 -15.49 7.80
CA GLN A 144 -19.13 -16.82 7.56
C GLN A 144 -19.83 -17.47 6.37
N SER A 145 -19.06 -18.19 5.54
CA SER A 145 -19.59 -18.99 4.43
C SER A 145 -19.73 -20.45 4.86
N LEU A 146 -20.84 -21.07 4.50
CA LEU A 146 -21.04 -22.52 4.72
C LEU A 146 -20.14 -23.39 3.83
N PHE A 147 -19.66 -22.86 2.73
CA PHE A 147 -18.90 -23.62 1.71
C PHE A 147 -17.40 -23.33 1.72
N HIS A 148 -16.97 -22.28 2.41
CA HIS A 148 -15.57 -21.87 2.45
C HIS A 148 -15.13 -21.75 3.91
N ASN A 149 -14.20 -22.60 4.31
CA ASN A 149 -13.62 -22.53 5.64
C ASN A 149 -12.58 -21.42 5.71
N ARG A 150 -12.69 -20.62 6.75
CA ARG A 150 -11.69 -19.63 7.14
C ARG A 150 -10.39 -20.33 7.51
N ARG A 151 -9.29 -19.81 7.05
CA ARG A 151 -7.97 -20.39 7.31
C ARG A 151 -7.34 -19.78 8.57
N ASP A 152 -7.86 -20.10 9.73
CA ASP A 152 -7.37 -19.58 11.02
C ASP A 152 -5.86 -19.77 11.20
N LYS A 153 -5.29 -20.83 10.62
CA LYS A 153 -3.86 -21.08 10.64
C LYS A 153 -3.08 -20.00 9.88
N ASP A 154 -3.55 -19.61 8.70
CA ASP A 154 -2.89 -18.61 7.86
C ASP A 154 -2.98 -17.21 8.48
N GLU A 155 -4.07 -16.91 9.18
CA GLU A 155 -4.21 -15.68 9.97
C GLU A 155 -3.19 -15.63 11.12
N ARG A 156 -3.03 -16.73 11.88
CA ARG A 156 -2.04 -16.83 12.97
C ARG A 156 -0.62 -16.69 12.47
N ILE A 157 -0.28 -17.32 11.35
CA ILE A 157 1.04 -17.20 10.72
C ILE A 157 1.30 -15.74 10.32
N SER A 158 0.34 -15.10 9.66
CA SER A 158 0.45 -13.70 9.25
C SER A 158 0.65 -12.75 10.43
N SER A 159 -0.10 -12.97 11.52
CA SER A 159 0.03 -12.19 12.76
C SER A 159 1.40 -12.41 13.43
N SER A 160 1.92 -13.64 13.44
CA SER A 160 3.26 -13.93 13.99
C SER A 160 4.36 -13.26 13.17
N ILE A 161 4.24 -13.25 11.83
CA ILE A 161 5.17 -12.54 10.94
C ILE A 161 5.15 -11.04 11.24
N ASP A 162 3.95 -10.44 11.41
CA ASP A 162 3.83 -9.01 11.76
C ASP A 162 4.52 -8.69 13.08
N GLN A 163 4.34 -9.52 14.12
CA GLN A 163 5.00 -9.34 15.43
C GLN A 163 6.52 -9.40 15.31
N ILE A 164 7.06 -10.35 14.54
CA ILE A 164 8.51 -10.44 14.31
C ILE A 164 9.01 -9.21 13.56
N ASN A 165 8.33 -8.80 12.50
CA ASN A 165 8.71 -7.64 11.71
C ASN A 165 8.60 -6.33 12.50
N GLN A 166 7.68 -6.24 13.46
CA GLN A 166 7.56 -5.10 14.36
C GLN A 166 8.67 -5.06 15.40
N ALA A 167 9.08 -6.23 15.93
CA ALA A 167 10.10 -6.32 16.96
C ALA A 167 11.53 -6.16 16.41
N PHE A 168 11.82 -6.74 15.25
CA PHE A 168 13.18 -6.84 14.69
C PHE A 168 13.41 -5.96 13.46
N GLY A 169 12.40 -5.23 13.01
CA GLY A 169 12.47 -4.35 11.85
C GLY A 169 11.65 -4.85 10.68
N SER A 170 11.17 -3.90 9.89
CA SER A 170 10.34 -4.19 8.72
C SER A 170 11.04 -5.12 7.74
N ASP A 171 10.29 -6.08 7.19
CA ASP A 171 10.78 -7.03 6.18
C ASP A 171 11.85 -8.04 6.69
N THR A 172 11.97 -8.24 8.04
CA THR A 172 12.81 -9.30 8.62
C THR A 172 12.39 -10.68 8.13
N ILE A 173 11.07 -10.94 8.09
CA ILE A 173 10.49 -12.13 7.46
C ILE A 173 9.60 -11.66 6.32
N ARG A 174 9.80 -12.25 5.13
CA ARG A 174 9.01 -11.96 3.93
C ARG A 174 8.54 -13.22 3.23
N TYR A 175 7.46 -13.13 2.50
CA TYR A 175 7.03 -14.19 1.60
C TYR A 175 7.97 -14.27 0.40
N ALA A 176 8.39 -15.48 0.01
CA ALA A 176 9.35 -15.69 -1.09
C ALA A 176 8.92 -15.03 -2.42
N VAL A 177 7.62 -14.92 -2.66
CA VAL A 177 7.06 -14.27 -3.85
C VAL A 177 7.33 -12.77 -3.93
N GLN A 178 7.71 -12.12 -2.83
CA GLN A 178 8.11 -10.70 -2.81
C GLN A 178 9.52 -10.48 -3.39
N GLY A 179 10.32 -11.56 -3.52
CA GLY A 179 11.70 -11.52 -3.98
C GLY A 179 12.67 -11.01 -2.90
N GLU A 180 13.96 -11.22 -3.13
CA GLU A 180 15.00 -10.82 -2.18
C GLU A 180 15.35 -9.33 -2.29
N ASN A 181 15.34 -8.78 -3.50
CA ASN A 181 15.78 -7.41 -3.78
C ASN A 181 14.63 -6.56 -4.33
N GLU A 182 14.40 -5.41 -3.71
CA GLU A 182 13.50 -4.38 -4.22
C GLU A 182 14.18 -3.51 -5.30
N SER A 183 14.80 -4.13 -6.32
CA SER A 183 15.47 -3.41 -7.42
C SER A 183 14.57 -2.42 -8.17
N TRP A 184 13.26 -2.61 -8.04
CA TRP A 184 12.22 -1.75 -8.59
C TRP A 184 11.95 -0.50 -7.75
N SER A 185 12.39 -0.46 -6.48
CA SER A 185 12.11 0.65 -5.58
C SER A 185 12.95 1.90 -5.93
N ILE A 186 12.46 3.07 -5.53
CA ILE A 186 13.21 4.32 -5.72
C ILE A 186 14.40 4.32 -4.77
N LYS A 187 15.58 4.50 -5.31
CA LYS A 187 16.80 4.69 -4.53
C LYS A 187 16.73 5.97 -3.71
N ARG A 188 17.07 5.88 -2.44
CA ARG A 188 17.07 7.00 -1.50
C ARG A 188 18.50 7.27 -1.04
N GLU A 189 19.35 7.69 -1.96
CA GLU A 189 20.78 7.89 -1.69
C GLU A 189 21.10 9.27 -1.07
N LYS A 190 20.18 10.24 -1.20
CA LYS A 190 20.35 11.60 -0.69
C LYS A 190 19.16 11.99 0.16
N LEU A 191 19.09 11.44 1.36
CA LEU A 191 18.09 11.83 2.36
C LEU A 191 18.69 12.93 3.25
N SER A 192 17.87 13.92 3.60
CA SER A 192 18.20 14.81 4.73
C SER A 192 18.22 14.00 6.02
N PRO A 193 19.01 14.42 7.02
CA PRO A 193 18.97 13.83 8.35
C PRO A 193 17.56 13.90 8.94
N SER A 194 17.22 12.90 9.76
CA SER A 194 15.90 12.77 10.39
C SER A 194 15.81 13.58 11.68
N TYR A 195 15.98 14.90 11.58
CA TYR A 195 16.09 15.83 12.73
C TYR A 195 14.95 15.75 13.75
N THR A 196 13.76 15.31 13.36
CA THR A 196 12.58 15.27 14.24
C THR A 196 12.25 13.87 14.77
N THR A 197 12.90 12.83 14.25
CA THR A 197 12.57 11.42 14.57
C THR A 197 13.76 10.59 15.03
N ASN A 198 14.99 11.09 14.87
CA ASN A 198 16.20 10.39 15.31
C ASN A 198 17.04 11.33 16.19
N TRP A 199 17.15 11.00 17.48
CA TRP A 199 17.92 11.78 18.45
C TRP A 199 19.40 11.94 18.09
N ASN A 200 20.00 10.98 17.42
CA ASN A 200 21.42 11.01 17.03
C ASN A 200 21.70 11.97 15.86
N GLU A 201 20.67 12.41 15.17
CA GLU A 201 20.75 13.28 14.00
C GLU A 201 20.33 14.72 14.29
N PHE A 202 20.11 15.07 15.57
CA PHE A 202 19.82 16.44 15.99
C PHE A 202 20.97 17.38 15.65
N LEU A 203 20.62 18.59 15.21
CA LEU A 203 21.58 19.67 15.03
C LEU A 203 22.19 20.05 16.39
N THR A 204 23.47 19.80 16.56
CA THR A 204 24.23 20.22 17.74
C THR A 204 24.78 21.61 17.50
N LEU A 205 24.32 22.58 18.26
CA LEU A 205 24.92 23.93 18.31
C LEU A 205 26.21 23.84 19.10
N LYS A 206 27.34 24.15 18.48
CA LYS A 206 28.58 24.42 19.19
C LYS A 206 28.49 25.85 19.73
N ILE A 207 28.35 26.03 21.03
CA ILE A 207 28.44 27.30 21.74
C ILE A 207 29.91 27.63 21.94
#